data_aaca5170aa0895ba3f8859295e9a1ce1
#
_entry.id   aaca5170aa0895ba3f8859295e9a1ce1
#
_cell.length_a   1.000
_cell.length_b   1.000
_cell.length_c   1.000
_cell.angle_alpha   90.00
_cell.angle_beta   90.00
_cell.angle_gamma   90.00
#
_symmetry.space_group_name_H-M   'P 1'
#
loop_
_entity.id
_entity.type
_entity.pdbx_description
1 polymer ?
#
loop_
_entity_poly.entity_id
_entity_poly.type
_entity_poly.pdbx_seq_one_letter_code
_entity_poly.pdbx_strand_id
1 'polypeptide(L)'
;MAEHYFSQNGLTACCTDTTITLFWDKPAAAGAVETYTVLRNDAAVGTTVKTHFTLEHLQPETEYVLFVQWRGGGIGELTVRTTPVKHRLNVTAAPYFAVGDGKTLNTAALQKAMDDCKENECVYFPAGIYMTGALRLHSNMELYLDEGAVLQGTASRFEGTEMECYSSLLNLGTLDHTAGPNCENIILRGKGTIASGGRLLASRIIENERARLKEYLAQNADLVSTCENADTIPGRVRPRLVNMSNCRNIWMQGLTFANGASWNLHMVYSDQIVTDHCTIKSDGVWNGDGWDPDSSTNCTIFACEFCTGDDAVAIKSGKNPEGNIINRPTKHIRVFDCH
;
A
#
# COMPACT_ATOMS: atom_id res chain seq x y z
N MET A 1 4.30 -4.20 18.29
CA MET A 1 5.27 -4.57 17.21
C MET A 1 6.58 -3.85 17.48
N ALA A 2 7.72 -4.49 17.22
CA ALA A 2 8.98 -3.76 17.22
C ALA A 2 8.86 -2.60 16.22
N GLU A 3 9.40 -1.44 16.59
CA GLU A 3 9.34 -0.24 15.77
C GLU A 3 10.04 -0.51 14.44
N HIS A 4 9.40 -0.20 13.34
CA HIS A 4 9.96 -0.38 12.00
C HIS A 4 10.08 0.94 11.21
N TYR A 5 9.62 2.05 11.78
CA TYR A 5 9.69 3.39 11.22
C TYR A 5 10.38 4.33 12.20
N PHE A 6 11.41 5.02 11.74
CA PHE A 6 12.22 5.96 12.52
C PHE A 6 12.35 7.25 11.75
N SER A 7 12.27 8.39 12.43
CA SER A 7 12.47 9.69 11.79
C SER A 7 13.09 10.67 12.80
N GLN A 8 14.28 11.16 12.48
CA GLN A 8 15.01 12.12 13.32
C GLN A 8 16.04 12.87 12.46
N ASN A 9 16.26 14.13 12.80
CA ASN A 9 17.35 14.95 12.24
C ASN A 9 17.43 14.97 10.71
N GLY A 10 16.26 15.00 10.03
CA GLY A 10 16.21 15.04 8.56
C GLY A 10 16.37 13.68 7.86
N LEU A 11 16.60 12.60 8.60
CA LEU A 11 16.59 11.23 8.10
C LEU A 11 15.31 10.51 8.50
N THR A 12 14.84 9.66 7.60
CA THR A 12 13.76 8.72 7.87
C THR A 12 14.20 7.32 7.45
N ALA A 13 13.79 6.31 8.18
CA ALA A 13 14.12 4.91 7.90
C ALA A 13 12.93 4.00 8.15
N CYS A 14 12.81 2.97 7.29
CA CYS A 14 12.02 1.78 7.56
C CYS A 14 12.95 0.58 7.67
N CYS A 15 12.68 -0.35 8.60
CA CYS A 15 13.56 -1.50 8.79
C CYS A 15 12.82 -2.82 8.93
N THR A 16 13.52 -3.88 8.56
CA THR A 16 13.18 -5.29 8.83
C THR A 16 14.18 -5.88 9.80
N ASP A 17 14.20 -7.18 9.92
CA ASP A 17 15.21 -7.94 10.65
C ASP A 17 16.61 -7.87 10.01
N THR A 18 16.70 -7.67 8.70
CA THR A 18 17.97 -7.72 7.96
C THR A 18 18.23 -6.54 7.03
N THR A 19 17.30 -5.58 6.95
CA THR A 19 17.42 -4.42 6.06
C THR A 19 17.04 -3.13 6.76
N ILE A 20 17.64 -2.01 6.34
CA ILE A 20 17.23 -0.65 6.68
C ILE A 20 17.17 0.16 5.38
N THR A 21 16.01 0.69 5.03
CA THR A 21 15.82 1.61 3.91
C THR A 21 15.75 3.03 4.45
N LEU A 22 16.79 3.83 4.15
CA LEU A 22 16.91 5.25 4.51
C LEU A 22 16.37 6.13 3.39
N PHE A 23 15.77 7.26 3.74
CA PHE A 23 15.46 8.33 2.80
C PHE A 23 15.49 9.70 3.48
N TRP A 24 15.75 10.75 2.68
CA TRP A 24 15.93 12.12 3.16
C TRP A 24 15.50 13.13 2.10
N ASP A 25 15.37 14.40 2.50
CA ASP A 25 15.13 15.49 1.57
C ASP A 25 16.42 15.97 0.96
N LYS A 26 16.39 16.28 -0.32
CA LYS A 26 17.52 16.89 -1.01
C LYS A 26 17.79 18.27 -0.40
N PRO A 27 19.03 18.56 0.09
CA PRO A 27 19.35 19.89 0.58
C PRO A 27 19.14 20.97 -0.47
N ALA A 28 18.59 22.11 -0.07
CA ALA A 28 18.31 23.22 -0.99
C ALA A 28 19.57 23.73 -1.71
N ALA A 29 20.74 23.61 -1.08
CA ALA A 29 22.03 23.99 -1.65
C ALA A 29 22.68 22.89 -2.53
N ALA A 30 22.08 21.69 -2.62
CA ALA A 30 22.61 20.61 -3.45
C ALA A 30 22.40 20.89 -4.94
N GLY A 31 23.41 20.54 -5.75
CA GLY A 31 23.33 20.65 -7.21
C GLY A 31 22.30 19.70 -7.85
N ALA A 32 22.17 19.74 -9.17
CA ALA A 32 21.24 18.87 -9.90
C ALA A 32 21.53 17.38 -9.63
N VAL A 33 22.79 17.00 -9.65
CA VAL A 33 23.27 15.68 -9.24
C VAL A 33 24.25 15.87 -8.08
N GLU A 34 23.98 15.22 -6.95
CA GLU A 34 24.83 15.27 -5.76
C GLU A 34 25.14 13.83 -5.31
N THR A 35 26.33 13.61 -4.82
CA THR A 35 26.72 12.31 -4.25
C THR A 35 26.60 12.36 -2.74
N TYR A 36 25.88 11.43 -2.20
CA TYR A 36 25.72 11.20 -0.75
C TYR A 36 26.54 9.99 -0.33
N THR A 37 27.20 10.09 0.80
CA THR A 37 27.89 8.97 1.46
C THR A 37 27.08 8.55 2.67
N VAL A 38 26.77 7.26 2.74
CA VAL A 38 26.06 6.66 3.89
C VAL A 38 27.10 5.99 4.79
N LEU A 39 27.06 6.34 6.08
CA LEU A 39 27.89 5.74 7.11
C LEU A 39 27.01 4.91 8.06
N ARG A 40 27.59 3.82 8.54
CA ARG A 40 27.02 2.94 9.57
C ARG A 40 28.07 2.78 10.67
N ASN A 41 27.75 3.22 11.89
CA ASN A 41 28.69 3.18 13.02
C ASN A 41 30.05 3.81 12.63
N ASP A 42 30.03 5.01 12.07
CA ASP A 42 31.19 5.80 11.57
C ASP A 42 31.93 5.21 10.35
N ALA A 43 31.57 4.05 9.88
CA ALA A 43 32.17 3.45 8.68
C ALA A 43 31.33 3.71 7.44
N ALA A 44 31.94 4.18 6.35
CA ALA A 44 31.26 4.34 5.07
C ALA A 44 30.84 2.97 4.52
N VAL A 45 29.55 2.81 4.20
CA VAL A 45 28.98 1.56 3.69
C VAL A 45 28.52 1.68 2.24
N GLY A 46 28.43 2.88 1.69
CA GLY A 46 28.11 3.10 0.30
C GLY A 46 27.93 4.55 -0.07
N THR A 47 27.72 4.77 -1.37
CA THR A 47 27.40 6.09 -1.92
C THR A 47 26.18 5.98 -2.84
N THR A 48 25.42 7.05 -2.96
CA THR A 48 24.29 7.15 -3.86
C THR A 48 24.16 8.57 -4.42
N VAL A 49 23.57 8.71 -5.60
CA VAL A 49 23.15 10.01 -6.16
C VAL A 49 21.66 10.28 -5.93
N LYS A 50 20.96 9.31 -5.33
CA LYS A 50 19.55 9.38 -4.97
C LYS A 50 19.38 9.83 -3.53
N THR A 51 18.20 10.25 -3.15
CA THR A 51 17.89 10.65 -1.76
C THR A 51 17.32 9.50 -0.93
N HIS A 52 17.73 8.29 -1.26
CA HIS A 52 17.46 7.07 -0.51
C HIS A 52 18.63 6.08 -0.65
N PHE A 53 18.72 5.15 0.31
CA PHE A 53 19.72 4.08 0.31
C PHE A 53 19.23 2.91 1.17
N THR A 54 19.36 1.68 0.67
CA THR A 54 19.03 0.47 1.42
C THR A 54 20.28 -0.25 1.86
N LEU A 55 20.38 -0.47 3.17
CA LEU A 55 21.38 -1.37 3.78
C LEU A 55 20.77 -2.76 3.87
N GLU A 56 21.55 -3.76 3.46
CA GLU A 56 21.14 -5.18 3.47
C GLU A 56 22.09 -6.02 4.32
N HIS A 57 21.72 -7.27 4.55
CA HIS A 57 22.53 -8.24 5.31
C HIS A 57 22.88 -7.78 6.74
N LEU A 58 21.96 -7.06 7.37
CA LEU A 58 22.10 -6.62 8.76
C LEU A 58 21.75 -7.77 9.72
N GLN A 59 22.19 -7.64 10.97
CA GLN A 59 21.84 -8.57 12.04
C GLN A 59 20.48 -8.17 12.65
N PRO A 60 19.60 -9.13 12.96
CA PRO A 60 18.37 -8.86 13.69
C PRO A 60 18.64 -8.26 15.09
N GLU A 61 17.66 -7.52 15.60
CA GLU A 61 17.67 -6.93 16.95
C GLU A 61 18.94 -6.14 17.28
N THR A 62 19.57 -5.59 16.25
CA THR A 62 20.85 -4.88 16.37
C THR A 62 20.66 -3.38 16.11
N GLU A 63 21.28 -2.58 16.95
CA GLU A 63 21.27 -1.12 16.83
C GLU A 63 22.38 -0.64 15.88
N TYR A 64 22.01 0.25 14.97
CA TYR A 64 22.91 0.89 14.03
C TYR A 64 22.76 2.40 14.10
N VAL A 65 23.86 3.11 14.25
CA VAL A 65 23.93 4.56 14.09
C VAL A 65 24.22 4.85 12.62
N LEU A 66 23.33 5.55 11.97
CA LEU A 66 23.37 5.85 10.54
C LEU A 66 23.55 7.35 10.35
N PHE A 67 24.48 7.73 9.48
CA PHE A 67 24.74 9.11 9.14
C PHE A 67 24.79 9.26 7.62
N VAL A 68 24.21 10.32 7.11
CA VAL A 68 24.26 10.67 5.68
C VAL A 68 24.96 12.00 5.52
N GLN A 69 25.98 12.04 4.67
CA GLN A 69 26.72 13.25 4.36
C GLN A 69 26.83 13.48 2.86
N TRP A 70 27.04 14.73 2.49
CA TRP A 70 27.37 15.18 1.16
C TRP A 70 28.48 16.26 1.23
N ARG A 71 29.00 16.72 0.09
CA ARG A 71 30.11 17.71 0.08
C ARG A 71 29.82 19.00 0.87
N GLY A 72 28.54 19.37 1.03
CA GLY A 72 28.11 20.57 1.76
C GLY A 72 27.93 20.34 3.27
N GLY A 73 28.11 19.13 3.77
CA GLY A 73 27.96 18.79 5.19
C GLY A 73 27.12 17.55 5.47
N GLY A 74 26.69 17.38 6.71
CA GLY A 74 25.80 16.30 7.12
C GLY A 74 24.35 16.59 6.77
N ILE A 75 23.61 15.54 6.36
CA ILE A 75 22.15 15.57 6.27
C ILE A 75 21.58 15.38 7.67
N GLY A 76 22.00 14.31 8.35
CA GLY A 76 21.54 13.97 9.70
C GLY A 76 22.12 12.66 10.20
N GLU A 77 21.80 12.36 11.44
CA GLU A 77 22.11 11.12 12.13
C GLU A 77 20.84 10.48 12.65
N LEU A 78 20.73 9.17 12.54
CA LEU A 78 19.58 8.39 12.97
C LEU A 78 20.02 7.06 13.56
N THR A 79 19.57 6.77 14.77
CA THR A 79 19.73 5.44 15.37
C THR A 79 18.53 4.56 15.03
N VAL A 80 18.81 3.39 14.47
CA VAL A 80 17.78 2.40 14.05
C VAL A 80 18.12 1.05 14.64
N ARG A 81 17.15 0.41 15.26
CA ARG A 81 17.24 -0.98 15.70
C ARG A 81 16.46 -1.87 14.74
N THR A 82 17.12 -2.85 14.11
CA THR A 82 16.48 -3.86 13.27
C THR A 82 15.47 -4.68 14.08
N THR A 83 14.38 -5.12 13.43
CA THR A 83 13.35 -5.91 14.10
C THR A 83 13.84 -7.33 14.42
N PRO A 84 13.21 -8.06 15.35
CA PRO A 84 13.46 -9.49 15.51
C PRO A 84 13.05 -10.26 14.27
N VAL A 85 13.64 -11.44 14.08
CA VAL A 85 13.17 -12.40 13.06
C VAL A 85 11.75 -12.82 13.39
N LYS A 86 10.84 -12.65 12.45
CA LYS A 86 9.43 -13.01 12.65
C LYS A 86 9.17 -14.47 12.34
N HIS A 87 8.34 -15.12 13.17
CA HIS A 87 7.83 -16.44 12.89
C HIS A 87 6.89 -16.40 11.67
N ARG A 88 7.08 -17.31 10.71
CA ARG A 88 6.31 -17.38 9.47
C ARG A 88 5.10 -18.30 9.62
N LEU A 89 3.90 -17.73 9.53
CA LEU A 89 2.65 -18.46 9.36
C LEU A 89 2.50 -18.81 7.88
N ASN A 90 3.00 -19.97 7.48
CA ASN A 90 2.94 -20.42 6.10
C ASN A 90 1.51 -20.79 5.72
N VAL A 91 0.91 -20.04 4.78
CA VAL A 91 -0.49 -20.22 4.38
C VAL A 91 -0.79 -21.60 3.77
N THR A 92 0.21 -22.30 3.24
CA THR A 92 0.02 -23.64 2.65
C THR A 92 0.14 -24.77 3.68
N ALA A 93 0.64 -24.48 4.88
CA ALA A 93 0.82 -25.44 5.95
C ALA A 93 -0.41 -25.49 6.90
N ALA A 94 -0.42 -26.47 7.81
CA ALA A 94 -1.38 -26.51 8.90
C ALA A 94 -1.28 -25.23 9.75
N PRO A 95 -2.38 -24.64 10.23
CA PRO A 95 -3.76 -25.13 10.09
C PRO A 95 -4.52 -24.53 8.89
N TYR A 96 -3.86 -23.82 7.98
CA TYR A 96 -4.51 -23.01 6.93
C TYR A 96 -4.77 -23.80 5.65
N PHE A 97 -3.79 -24.56 5.15
CA PHE A 97 -3.87 -25.40 3.95
C PHE A 97 -4.36 -24.65 2.69
N ALA A 98 -3.99 -23.39 2.52
CA ALA A 98 -4.30 -22.66 1.30
C ALA A 98 -3.62 -23.30 0.08
N VAL A 99 -4.32 -23.33 -1.04
CA VAL A 99 -3.87 -23.99 -2.28
C VAL A 99 -3.47 -22.94 -3.31
N GLY A 100 -2.21 -22.94 -3.72
CA GLY A 100 -1.64 -21.97 -4.67
C GLY A 100 -1.78 -22.38 -6.14
N ASP A 101 -2.93 -22.94 -6.56
CA ASP A 101 -3.18 -23.50 -7.89
C ASP A 101 -3.83 -22.52 -8.90
N GLY A 102 -4.15 -21.29 -8.47
CA GLY A 102 -4.82 -20.28 -9.29
C GLY A 102 -6.31 -20.57 -9.56
N LYS A 103 -6.91 -21.51 -8.84
CA LYS A 103 -8.31 -21.93 -9.03
C LYS A 103 -9.08 -22.06 -7.73
N THR A 104 -8.48 -22.68 -6.73
CA THR A 104 -9.11 -22.91 -5.42
C THR A 104 -9.32 -21.59 -4.69
N LEU A 105 -10.55 -21.32 -4.25
CA LEU A 105 -10.86 -20.14 -3.45
C LEU A 105 -10.37 -20.37 -2.00
N ASN A 106 -9.46 -19.51 -1.55
CA ASN A 106 -8.78 -19.63 -0.25
C ASN A 106 -9.23 -18.59 0.78
N THR A 107 -10.27 -17.82 0.55
CA THR A 107 -10.62 -16.65 1.38
C THR A 107 -10.67 -16.98 2.87
N ALA A 108 -11.36 -18.05 3.26
CA ALA A 108 -11.47 -18.43 4.67
C ALA A 108 -10.11 -18.85 5.29
N ALA A 109 -9.31 -19.61 4.54
CA ALA A 109 -7.99 -20.06 4.99
C ALA A 109 -7.01 -18.88 5.16
N LEU A 110 -7.01 -17.96 4.20
CA LEU A 110 -6.15 -16.77 4.23
C LEU A 110 -6.60 -15.78 5.30
N GLN A 111 -7.91 -15.55 5.46
CA GLN A 111 -8.43 -14.69 6.53
C GLN A 111 -8.06 -15.26 7.89
N LYS A 112 -8.20 -16.58 8.07
CA LYS A 112 -7.75 -17.22 9.31
C LYS A 112 -6.26 -17.01 9.59
N ALA A 113 -5.40 -17.10 8.59
CA ALA A 113 -3.97 -16.84 8.77
C ALA A 113 -3.69 -15.38 9.18
N MET A 114 -4.47 -14.44 8.64
CA MET A 114 -4.38 -13.03 9.03
C MET A 114 -4.89 -12.82 10.46
N ASP A 115 -6.04 -13.40 10.82
CA ASP A 115 -6.63 -13.28 12.16
C ASP A 115 -5.74 -13.91 13.25
N ASP A 116 -5.02 -14.97 12.92
CA ASP A 116 -4.10 -15.65 13.84
C ASP A 116 -2.76 -14.92 14.01
N CYS A 117 -2.39 -14.03 13.06
CA CYS A 117 -1.08 -13.37 13.03
C CYS A 117 -0.87 -12.44 14.22
N LYS A 118 0.16 -12.68 15.00
CA LYS A 118 0.53 -11.88 16.17
C LYS A 118 1.68 -10.94 15.84
N GLU A 119 1.99 -10.05 16.75
CA GLU A 119 2.97 -8.98 16.63
C GLU A 119 4.35 -9.41 16.08
N ASN A 120 4.85 -10.58 16.50
CA ASN A 120 6.16 -11.10 16.08
C ASN A 120 6.05 -12.21 15.02
N GLU A 121 4.97 -12.17 14.25
CA GLU A 121 4.70 -13.14 13.21
C GLU A 121 4.48 -12.42 11.87
N CYS A 122 4.60 -13.18 10.79
CA CYS A 122 4.20 -12.72 9.47
C CYS A 122 3.42 -13.79 8.73
N VAL A 123 2.37 -13.40 8.03
CA VAL A 123 1.64 -14.28 7.11
C VAL A 123 2.50 -14.46 5.86
N TYR A 124 3.01 -15.66 5.66
CA TYR A 124 3.96 -15.98 4.61
C TYR A 124 3.31 -16.75 3.46
N PHE A 125 3.45 -16.20 2.26
CA PHE A 125 2.97 -16.79 1.01
C PHE A 125 4.18 -17.32 0.21
N PRO A 126 4.40 -18.64 0.14
CA PRO A 126 5.36 -19.22 -0.81
C PRO A 126 4.88 -19.04 -2.25
N ALA A 127 5.75 -19.32 -3.23
CA ALA A 127 5.39 -19.27 -4.66
C ALA A 127 4.10 -20.06 -4.96
N GLY A 128 3.18 -19.46 -5.71
CA GLY A 128 1.86 -20.02 -6.03
C GLY A 128 0.84 -18.92 -6.27
N ILE A 129 -0.31 -19.25 -6.87
CA ILE A 129 -1.40 -18.30 -7.14
C ILE A 129 -2.56 -18.60 -6.20
N TYR A 130 -2.79 -17.74 -5.22
CA TYR A 130 -3.79 -17.90 -4.18
C TYR A 130 -5.04 -17.06 -4.51
N MET A 131 -6.07 -17.72 -5.05
CA MET A 131 -7.34 -17.05 -5.35
C MET A 131 -8.09 -16.72 -4.06
N THR A 132 -8.59 -15.48 -3.97
CA THR A 132 -9.31 -15.02 -2.77
C THR A 132 -10.40 -14.00 -3.08
N GLY A 133 -11.37 -13.85 -2.19
CA GLY A 133 -12.21 -12.68 -2.04
C GLY A 133 -11.52 -11.57 -1.24
N ALA A 134 -12.29 -10.62 -0.73
CA ALA A 134 -11.75 -9.55 0.10
C ALA A 134 -11.22 -10.09 1.44
N LEU A 135 -10.10 -9.51 1.87
CA LEU A 135 -9.43 -9.84 3.12
C LEU A 135 -9.32 -8.59 4.00
N ARG A 136 -9.36 -8.78 5.31
CA ARG A 136 -9.17 -7.73 6.31
C ARG A 136 -7.88 -7.96 7.06
N LEU A 137 -7.11 -6.88 7.21
CA LEU A 137 -5.89 -6.86 7.99
C LEU A 137 -6.12 -6.10 9.30
N HIS A 138 -5.43 -6.50 10.35
CA HIS A 138 -5.47 -5.85 11.66
C HIS A 138 -4.12 -5.23 12.02
N SER A 139 -4.09 -4.42 13.06
CA SER A 139 -2.86 -3.77 13.54
C SER A 139 -1.78 -4.77 13.94
N ASN A 140 -0.52 -4.35 13.82
CA ASN A 140 0.67 -5.07 14.26
C ASN A 140 0.89 -6.41 13.52
N MET A 141 0.75 -6.42 12.21
CA MET A 141 0.97 -7.62 11.39
C MET A 141 1.86 -7.37 10.18
N GLU A 142 2.37 -8.44 9.62
CA GLU A 142 3.13 -8.41 8.38
C GLU A 142 2.60 -9.45 7.39
N LEU A 143 2.48 -9.06 6.12
CA LEU A 143 2.34 -9.96 4.98
C LEU A 143 3.66 -10.01 4.22
N TYR A 144 4.15 -11.21 3.98
CA TYR A 144 5.32 -11.46 3.16
C TYR A 144 4.96 -12.37 1.99
N LEU A 145 5.05 -11.84 0.78
CA LEU A 145 4.85 -12.59 -0.46
C LEU A 145 6.20 -12.90 -1.10
N ASP A 146 6.55 -14.18 -1.18
CA ASP A 146 7.80 -14.62 -1.80
C ASP A 146 7.79 -14.38 -3.32
N GLU A 147 8.96 -14.47 -3.94
CA GLU A 147 9.05 -14.42 -5.41
C GLU A 147 8.22 -15.53 -6.04
N GLY A 148 7.35 -15.16 -7.01
CA GLY A 148 6.39 -16.07 -7.61
C GLY A 148 5.11 -16.32 -6.80
N ALA A 149 4.94 -15.70 -5.62
CA ALA A 149 3.67 -15.69 -4.91
C ALA A 149 2.73 -14.63 -5.52
N VAL A 150 1.49 -15.02 -5.77
CA VAL A 150 0.44 -14.13 -6.26
C VAL A 150 -0.80 -14.25 -5.37
N LEU A 151 -1.15 -13.21 -4.68
CA LEU A 151 -2.44 -13.06 -4.02
C LEU A 151 -3.42 -12.50 -5.06
N GLN A 152 -4.32 -13.34 -5.56
CA GLN A 152 -5.18 -13.04 -6.69
C GLN A 152 -6.65 -12.89 -6.27
N GLY A 153 -7.16 -11.68 -6.34
CA GLY A 153 -8.59 -11.42 -6.19
C GLY A 153 -9.41 -12.01 -7.33
N THR A 154 -10.60 -12.48 -7.02
CA THR A 154 -11.53 -13.01 -8.04
C THR A 154 -11.98 -11.90 -9.00
N ALA A 155 -12.37 -12.27 -10.22
CA ALA A 155 -13.00 -11.37 -11.19
C ALA A 155 -14.53 -11.32 -11.04
N SER A 156 -15.06 -11.83 -9.95
CA SER A 156 -16.46 -11.68 -9.54
C SER A 156 -16.52 -10.77 -8.31
N ARG A 157 -17.72 -10.27 -7.99
CA ARG A 157 -17.96 -9.60 -6.71
C ARG A 157 -17.33 -10.48 -5.63
N PHE A 158 -16.53 -9.87 -4.73
CA PHE A 158 -15.77 -10.64 -3.73
C PHE A 158 -16.70 -11.54 -2.93
N GLU A 159 -16.69 -12.83 -3.23
CA GLU A 159 -17.58 -13.80 -2.63
C GLU A 159 -17.41 -13.83 -1.11
N GLY A 160 -18.52 -13.81 -0.39
CA GLY A 160 -18.54 -13.85 1.08
C GLY A 160 -18.26 -12.52 1.78
N THR A 161 -18.17 -11.40 1.06
CA THR A 161 -18.00 -10.08 1.65
C THR A 161 -19.06 -9.10 1.17
N GLU A 162 -19.59 -8.27 2.06
CA GLU A 162 -20.38 -7.11 1.69
C GLU A 162 -19.47 -6.09 1.00
N MET A 163 -19.88 -5.59 -0.15
CA MET A 163 -19.17 -4.49 -0.81
C MET A 163 -19.65 -3.17 -0.23
N GLU A 164 -18.88 -2.65 0.69
CA GLU A 164 -19.02 -1.29 1.17
C GLU A 164 -18.34 -0.29 0.21
N CYS A 165 -18.62 0.99 0.39
CA CYS A 165 -18.11 2.08 -0.45
C CYS A 165 -16.57 2.07 -0.59
N TYR A 166 -15.85 1.62 0.41
CA TYR A 166 -14.37 1.54 0.44
C TYR A 166 -13.85 0.10 0.54
N SER A 167 -14.67 -0.90 0.23
CA SER A 167 -14.20 -2.29 0.15
C SER A 167 -13.14 -2.45 -0.93
N SER A 168 -12.22 -3.38 -0.68
CA SER A 168 -11.07 -3.65 -1.55
C SER A 168 -10.68 -5.12 -1.44
N LEU A 169 -9.70 -5.55 -2.23
CA LEU A 169 -9.12 -6.88 -2.03
C LEU A 169 -8.46 -6.97 -0.64
N LEU A 170 -7.62 -5.96 -0.30
CA LEU A 170 -7.09 -5.81 1.05
C LEU A 170 -7.71 -4.57 1.72
N ASN A 171 -8.25 -4.76 2.90
CA ASN A 171 -8.91 -3.73 3.68
C ASN A 171 -8.19 -3.55 5.03
N LEU A 172 -7.67 -2.35 5.26
CA LEU A 172 -6.97 -1.95 6.48
C LEU A 172 -7.78 -0.85 7.16
N GLY A 173 -8.11 -1.06 8.42
CA GLY A 173 -8.85 -0.11 9.22
C GLY A 173 -10.32 0.04 8.82
N THR A 174 -10.98 0.96 9.49
CA THR A 174 -12.39 1.29 9.28
C THR A 174 -12.54 2.79 9.04
N LEU A 175 -13.31 3.17 8.04
CA LEU A 175 -13.51 4.57 7.68
C LEU A 175 -14.28 5.31 8.78
N ASP A 176 -13.63 6.30 9.37
CA ASP A 176 -14.23 7.23 10.32
C ASP A 176 -13.57 8.61 10.20
N HIS A 177 -14.29 9.57 9.64
CA HIS A 177 -13.77 10.94 9.44
C HIS A 177 -13.66 11.75 10.73
N THR A 178 -14.22 11.27 11.84
CA THR A 178 -14.21 11.93 13.15
C THR A 178 -13.15 11.38 14.10
N ALA A 179 -12.66 10.17 13.85
CA ALA A 179 -11.69 9.48 14.69
C ALA A 179 -10.25 9.59 14.16
N GLY A 180 -9.30 9.27 15.02
CA GLY A 180 -7.90 9.03 14.68
C GLY A 180 -7.67 7.65 14.06
N PRO A 181 -6.40 7.23 13.95
CA PRO A 181 -6.06 5.91 13.45
C PRO A 181 -6.70 4.78 14.26
N ASN A 182 -7.21 3.77 13.55
CA ASN A 182 -7.80 2.56 14.14
C ASN A 182 -7.14 1.27 13.62
N CYS A 183 -6.13 1.41 12.75
CA CYS A 183 -5.33 0.30 12.24
C CYS A 183 -3.88 0.79 12.04
N GLU A 184 -2.92 0.14 12.71
CA GLU A 184 -1.56 0.66 12.79
C GLU A 184 -0.50 -0.45 12.66
N ASN A 185 0.72 -0.04 12.27
CA ASN A 185 1.91 -0.89 12.26
C ASN A 185 1.76 -2.12 11.38
N ILE A 186 1.55 -1.92 10.09
CA ILE A 186 1.43 -3.01 9.11
C ILE A 186 2.57 -2.92 8.09
N ILE A 187 3.15 -4.07 7.77
CA ILE A 187 4.15 -4.21 6.73
C ILE A 187 3.61 -5.13 5.64
N LEU A 188 3.60 -4.67 4.39
CA LEU A 188 3.32 -5.47 3.20
C LEU A 188 4.60 -5.53 2.38
N ARG A 189 5.29 -6.67 2.33
CA ARG A 189 6.59 -6.74 1.65
C ARG A 189 6.86 -8.06 0.94
N GLY A 190 7.92 -8.07 0.17
CA GLY A 190 8.41 -9.22 -0.57
C GLY A 190 8.61 -8.91 -2.05
N LYS A 191 8.65 -9.95 -2.88
CA LYS A 191 8.81 -9.86 -4.34
C LYS A 191 7.59 -10.41 -5.10
N GLY A 192 6.53 -10.73 -4.38
CA GLY A 192 5.30 -11.27 -4.93
C GLY A 192 4.37 -10.21 -5.51
N THR A 193 3.19 -10.65 -5.92
CA THR A 193 2.17 -9.81 -6.54
C THR A 193 0.87 -9.85 -5.74
N ILE A 194 0.25 -8.70 -5.56
CA ILE A 194 -1.12 -8.53 -5.08
C ILE A 194 -1.93 -8.01 -6.27
N ALA A 195 -2.87 -8.82 -6.76
CA ALA A 195 -3.65 -8.49 -7.95
C ALA A 195 -5.15 -8.76 -7.75
N SER A 196 -5.98 -8.04 -8.49
CA SER A 196 -7.43 -8.24 -8.50
C SER A 196 -7.95 -8.55 -9.91
N GLY A 197 -9.27 -8.51 -10.09
CA GLY A 197 -9.92 -8.85 -11.35
C GLY A 197 -9.92 -7.76 -12.42
N GLY A 198 -9.32 -6.60 -12.15
CA GLY A 198 -9.14 -5.52 -13.11
C GLY A 198 -10.44 -5.11 -13.82
N ARG A 199 -10.33 -4.91 -15.14
CA ARG A 199 -11.46 -4.52 -16.01
C ARG A 199 -12.64 -5.47 -15.94
N LEU A 200 -12.40 -6.78 -15.85
CA LEU A 200 -13.47 -7.76 -15.80
C LEU A 200 -14.29 -7.63 -14.52
N LEU A 201 -13.62 -7.46 -13.37
CA LEU A 201 -14.28 -7.20 -12.10
C LEU A 201 -15.06 -5.88 -12.15
N ALA A 202 -14.42 -4.80 -12.66
CA ALA A 202 -15.06 -3.49 -12.80
C ALA A 202 -16.33 -3.55 -13.64
N SER A 203 -16.28 -4.17 -14.83
CA SER A 203 -17.44 -4.31 -15.73
C SER A 203 -18.59 -5.09 -15.08
N ARG A 204 -18.28 -6.22 -14.45
CA ARG A 204 -19.31 -7.05 -13.78
C ARG A 204 -20.01 -6.30 -12.64
N ILE A 205 -19.25 -5.53 -11.88
CA ILE A 205 -19.82 -4.73 -10.79
C ILE A 205 -20.71 -3.62 -11.35
N ILE A 206 -20.28 -2.91 -12.39
CA ILE A 206 -21.05 -1.86 -13.04
C ILE A 206 -22.35 -2.44 -13.63
N GLU A 207 -22.30 -3.57 -14.31
CA GLU A 207 -23.49 -4.26 -14.86
C GLU A 207 -24.49 -4.63 -13.75
N ASN A 208 -24.01 -5.22 -12.65
CA ASN A 208 -24.85 -5.58 -11.51
C ASN A 208 -25.49 -4.34 -10.86
N GLU A 209 -24.73 -3.27 -10.65
CA GLU A 209 -25.26 -2.04 -10.07
C GLU A 209 -26.25 -1.32 -11.01
N ARG A 210 -26.01 -1.33 -12.31
CA ARG A 210 -26.98 -0.81 -13.28
C ARG A 210 -28.30 -1.59 -13.24
N ALA A 211 -28.24 -2.91 -13.14
CA ALA A 211 -29.43 -3.74 -13.00
C ALA A 211 -30.19 -3.42 -11.71
N ARG A 212 -29.47 -3.27 -10.59
CA ARG A 212 -30.04 -2.89 -9.29
C ARG A 212 -30.65 -1.49 -9.29
N LEU A 213 -30.01 -0.53 -9.99
CA LEU A 213 -30.43 0.89 -10.02
C LEU A 213 -31.32 1.22 -11.23
N LYS A 214 -31.82 0.24 -11.97
CA LYS A 214 -32.51 0.44 -13.24
C LYS A 214 -33.65 1.49 -13.17
N GLU A 215 -34.51 1.41 -12.15
CA GLU A 215 -35.63 2.34 -11.96
C GLU A 215 -35.12 3.74 -11.57
N TYR A 216 -34.14 3.83 -10.68
CA TYR A 216 -33.52 5.08 -10.28
C TYR A 216 -32.86 5.80 -11.48
N LEU A 217 -32.11 5.09 -12.30
CA LEU A 217 -31.43 5.65 -13.48
C LEU A 217 -32.46 6.13 -14.53
N ALA A 218 -33.56 5.43 -14.71
CA ALA A 218 -34.63 5.84 -15.62
C ALA A 218 -35.33 7.12 -15.16
N GLN A 219 -35.57 7.27 -13.86
CA GLN A 219 -36.16 8.48 -13.26
C GLN A 219 -35.18 9.70 -13.26
N ASN A 220 -33.88 9.47 -13.41
CA ASN A 220 -32.85 10.49 -13.41
C ASN A 220 -32.06 10.52 -14.73
N ALA A 221 -32.68 10.23 -15.85
CA ALA A 221 -32.04 10.13 -17.16
C ALA A 221 -31.30 11.41 -17.57
N ASP A 222 -31.84 12.58 -17.24
CA ASP A 222 -31.21 13.88 -17.54
C ASP A 222 -29.89 14.03 -16.79
N LEU A 223 -29.83 13.63 -15.51
CA LEU A 223 -28.61 13.65 -14.73
C LEU A 223 -27.56 12.66 -15.27
N VAL A 224 -27.99 11.46 -15.64
CA VAL A 224 -27.11 10.42 -16.22
C VAL A 224 -26.52 10.90 -17.54
N SER A 225 -27.29 11.64 -18.36
CA SER A 225 -26.83 12.18 -19.66
C SER A 225 -25.70 13.21 -19.52
N THR A 226 -25.53 13.81 -18.35
CA THR A 226 -24.43 14.77 -18.07
C THR A 226 -23.15 14.11 -17.62
N CYS A 227 -23.14 12.79 -17.41
CA CYS A 227 -21.94 12.06 -16.98
C CYS A 227 -20.95 11.90 -18.15
N GLU A 228 -19.67 12.07 -17.88
CA GLU A 228 -18.60 11.97 -18.89
C GLU A 228 -18.49 10.57 -19.52
N ASN A 229 -18.92 9.55 -18.81
CA ASN A 229 -18.81 8.16 -19.24
C ASN A 229 -20.12 7.41 -19.04
N ALA A 230 -20.50 6.63 -20.05
CA ALA A 230 -21.68 5.76 -19.99
C ALA A 230 -21.65 4.74 -18.86
N ASP A 231 -20.46 4.43 -18.33
CA ASP A 231 -20.25 3.54 -17.20
C ASP A 231 -20.36 4.22 -15.84
N THR A 232 -20.58 5.53 -15.81
CA THR A 232 -20.83 6.25 -14.57
C THR A 232 -22.18 5.82 -13.97
N ILE A 233 -22.12 5.41 -12.71
CA ILE A 233 -23.27 5.08 -11.88
C ILE A 233 -23.15 5.79 -10.53
N PRO A 234 -24.26 6.07 -9.83
CA PRO A 234 -24.20 6.63 -8.50
C PRO A 234 -23.40 5.76 -7.51
N GLY A 235 -22.61 6.40 -6.68
CA GLY A 235 -21.83 5.72 -5.65
C GLY A 235 -20.41 5.32 -6.10
N ARG A 236 -19.62 4.87 -5.12
CA ARG A 236 -18.23 4.42 -5.33
C ARG A 236 -18.17 2.88 -5.23
N VAL A 237 -18.81 2.22 -6.18
CA VAL A 237 -19.11 0.77 -6.10
C VAL A 237 -17.96 -0.13 -6.55
N ARG A 238 -17.01 0.40 -7.31
CA ARG A 238 -15.84 -0.39 -7.75
C ARG A 238 -14.81 -0.49 -6.62
N PRO A 239 -14.36 -1.70 -6.24
CA PRO A 239 -13.38 -1.89 -5.18
C PRO A 239 -12.00 -1.35 -5.58
N ARG A 240 -11.25 -0.89 -4.58
CA ARG A 240 -9.82 -0.61 -4.68
C ARG A 240 -9.03 -1.93 -4.64
N LEU A 241 -7.74 -1.88 -4.95
CA LEU A 241 -6.89 -3.04 -4.69
C LEU A 241 -6.53 -3.13 -3.20
N VAL A 242 -5.95 -2.08 -2.66
CA VAL A 242 -5.66 -1.93 -1.23
C VAL A 242 -6.29 -0.64 -0.73
N ASN A 243 -7.11 -0.73 0.31
CA ASN A 243 -7.72 0.43 0.94
C ASN A 243 -7.26 0.56 2.39
N MET A 244 -6.68 1.71 2.72
CA MET A 244 -6.17 2.06 4.04
C MET A 244 -7.02 3.18 4.61
N SER A 245 -7.95 2.85 5.50
CA SER A 245 -8.86 3.81 6.14
C SER A 245 -8.45 4.05 7.59
N ASN A 246 -8.18 5.31 7.96
CA ASN A 246 -7.74 5.65 9.31
C ASN A 246 -6.54 4.80 9.78
N CYS A 247 -5.55 4.66 8.91
CA CYS A 247 -4.35 3.87 9.18
C CYS A 247 -3.19 4.76 9.61
N ARG A 248 -2.25 4.20 10.38
CA ARG A 248 -0.99 4.85 10.69
C ARG A 248 0.17 3.86 10.65
N ASN A 249 1.35 4.34 10.19
CA ASN A 249 2.57 3.55 10.16
C ASN A 249 2.42 2.27 9.32
N ILE A 250 2.11 2.45 8.03
CA ILE A 250 2.01 1.36 7.05
C ILE A 250 3.20 1.45 6.11
N TRP A 251 3.88 0.33 5.91
CA TRP A 251 5.00 0.24 4.99
C TRP A 251 4.77 -0.83 3.93
N MET A 252 4.90 -0.45 2.66
CA MET A 252 4.79 -1.33 1.50
C MET A 252 6.10 -1.34 0.74
N GLN A 253 6.71 -2.53 0.56
CA GLN A 253 8.03 -2.63 -0.05
C GLN A 253 8.15 -3.82 -1.02
N GLY A 254 8.70 -3.55 -2.21
CA GLY A 254 9.18 -4.56 -3.17
C GLY A 254 8.09 -5.33 -3.90
N LEU A 255 6.82 -5.10 -3.59
CA LEU A 255 5.68 -5.82 -4.16
C LEU A 255 5.25 -5.25 -5.52
N THR A 256 4.61 -6.11 -6.32
CA THR A 256 3.81 -5.67 -7.45
C THR A 256 2.34 -5.57 -7.04
N PHE A 257 1.73 -4.40 -7.22
CA PHE A 257 0.29 -4.16 -7.07
C PHE A 257 -0.34 -4.07 -8.44
N ALA A 258 -1.33 -4.93 -8.74
CA ALA A 258 -1.83 -5.03 -10.10
C ALA A 258 -3.37 -5.16 -10.18
N ASN A 259 -3.93 -4.54 -11.21
CA ASN A 259 -5.29 -4.80 -11.66
C ASN A 259 -6.37 -4.59 -10.59
N GLY A 260 -6.33 -3.46 -9.86
CA GLY A 260 -7.50 -2.99 -9.13
C GLY A 260 -8.71 -2.82 -10.05
N ALA A 261 -9.93 -2.91 -9.56
CA ALA A 261 -11.12 -2.59 -10.36
C ALA A 261 -11.39 -1.09 -10.48
N SER A 262 -10.61 -0.30 -9.78
CA SER A 262 -10.43 1.15 -9.84
C SER A 262 -9.05 1.48 -9.24
N TRP A 263 -8.89 2.53 -8.45
CA TRP A 263 -7.62 2.91 -7.80
C TRP A 263 -6.91 1.71 -7.15
N ASN A 264 -5.59 1.66 -7.24
CA ASN A 264 -4.83 0.55 -6.66
C ASN A 264 -4.56 0.77 -5.17
N LEU A 265 -3.74 1.74 -4.81
CA LEU A 265 -3.39 2.02 -3.41
C LEU A 265 -4.09 3.29 -2.94
N HIS A 266 -5.11 3.14 -2.13
CA HIS A 266 -5.91 4.26 -1.62
C HIS A 266 -5.74 4.42 -0.11
N MET A 267 -5.29 5.59 0.31
CA MET A 267 -5.15 5.99 1.70
C MET A 267 -6.17 7.09 2.00
N VAL A 268 -7.06 6.86 2.96
CA VAL A 268 -8.01 7.88 3.41
C VAL A 268 -7.91 8.08 4.92
N TYR A 269 -7.80 9.35 5.34
CA TYR A 269 -7.62 9.75 6.74
C TYR A 269 -6.44 9.06 7.45
N SER A 270 -5.40 8.76 6.68
CA SER A 270 -4.25 7.98 7.13
C SER A 270 -3.02 8.86 7.36
N ASP A 271 -2.05 8.34 8.11
CA ASP A 271 -0.82 9.04 8.48
C ASP A 271 0.39 8.10 8.44
N GLN A 272 1.58 8.62 8.08
CA GLN A 272 2.82 7.86 8.02
C GLN A 272 2.73 6.61 7.13
N ILE A 273 2.43 6.81 5.85
CA ILE A 273 2.41 5.72 4.85
C ILE A 273 3.68 5.80 4.01
N VAL A 274 4.44 4.71 3.95
CA VAL A 274 5.65 4.60 3.12
C VAL A 274 5.45 3.50 2.07
N THR A 275 5.76 3.82 0.81
CA THR A 275 5.72 2.88 -0.31
C THR A 275 7.04 3.00 -1.07
N ASP A 276 7.80 1.91 -1.16
CA ASP A 276 9.08 1.95 -1.85
C ASP A 276 9.38 0.67 -2.65
N HIS A 277 10.16 0.84 -3.72
CA HIS A 277 10.59 -0.26 -4.61
C HIS A 277 9.43 -1.14 -5.11
N CYS A 278 8.22 -0.57 -5.22
CA CYS A 278 7.03 -1.28 -5.69
C CYS A 278 6.80 -1.02 -7.18
N THR A 279 6.10 -1.96 -7.83
CA THR A 279 5.57 -1.77 -9.18
C THR A 279 4.06 -1.70 -9.11
N ILE A 280 3.43 -0.68 -9.72
CA ILE A 280 1.98 -0.48 -9.70
C ILE A 280 1.45 -0.53 -11.13
N LYS A 281 0.57 -1.51 -11.41
CA LYS A 281 0.08 -1.82 -12.77
C LYS A 281 -1.44 -1.87 -12.82
N SER A 282 -2.03 -1.05 -13.67
CA SER A 282 -3.48 -1.05 -13.93
C SER A 282 -3.81 -0.63 -15.36
N ASP A 283 -2.90 -0.94 -16.29
CA ASP A 283 -3.08 -0.60 -17.70
C ASP A 283 -4.44 -1.07 -18.22
N GLY A 284 -5.14 -0.15 -18.90
CA GLY A 284 -6.46 -0.39 -19.44
C GLY A 284 -7.62 -0.46 -18.42
N VAL A 285 -7.38 -0.18 -17.14
CA VAL A 285 -8.43 -0.02 -16.13
C VAL A 285 -8.86 1.45 -16.04
N TRP A 286 -10.13 1.74 -16.25
CA TRP A 286 -10.67 3.09 -16.07
C TRP A 286 -10.62 3.51 -14.60
N ASN A 287 -10.15 4.71 -14.31
CA ASN A 287 -9.75 5.17 -12.97
C ASN A 287 -8.81 4.16 -12.28
N GLY A 288 -7.89 3.62 -13.04
CA GLY A 288 -6.86 2.73 -12.52
C GLY A 288 -5.67 3.50 -11.95
N ASP A 289 -5.95 4.52 -11.11
CA ASP A 289 -4.92 5.33 -10.47
C ASP A 289 -3.97 4.46 -9.65
N GLY A 290 -2.72 4.87 -9.54
CA GLY A 290 -1.69 4.09 -8.87
C GLY A 290 -1.69 4.25 -7.36
N TRP A 291 -1.48 5.49 -6.89
CA TRP A 291 -1.25 5.81 -5.49
C TRP A 291 -1.98 7.08 -5.09
N ASP A 292 -2.97 6.96 -4.24
CA ASP A 292 -4.00 7.95 -3.98
C ASP A 292 -4.09 8.33 -2.49
N PRO A 293 -3.25 9.25 -1.99
CA PRO A 293 -3.43 9.82 -0.67
C PRO A 293 -4.62 10.78 -0.67
N ASP A 294 -5.67 10.45 0.09
CA ASP A 294 -6.89 11.23 0.23
C ASP A 294 -7.07 11.69 1.69
N SER A 295 -7.12 12.99 1.91
CA SER A 295 -7.25 13.55 3.26
C SER A 295 -6.26 12.96 4.27
N SER A 296 -5.06 12.62 3.79
CA SER A 296 -4.01 11.90 4.52
C SER A 296 -2.75 12.75 4.69
N THR A 297 -1.90 12.39 5.64
CA THR A 297 -0.69 13.15 5.97
C THR A 297 0.55 12.28 6.01
N ASN A 298 1.75 12.89 5.83
CA ASN A 298 3.04 12.22 5.93
C ASN A 298 3.14 10.94 5.07
N CYS A 299 2.63 10.99 3.84
CA CYS A 299 2.69 9.85 2.93
C CYS A 299 3.87 10.03 1.96
N THR A 300 4.68 9.01 1.82
CA THR A 300 5.90 9.01 1.00
C THR A 300 5.89 7.83 0.04
N ILE A 301 6.19 8.09 -1.23
CA ILE A 301 6.44 7.06 -2.24
C ILE A 301 7.72 7.37 -3.00
N PHE A 302 8.58 6.36 -3.18
CA PHE A 302 9.84 6.50 -3.90
C PHE A 302 10.33 5.18 -4.51
N ALA A 303 11.22 5.29 -5.49
CA ALA A 303 11.82 4.15 -6.19
C ALA A 303 10.76 3.17 -6.72
N CYS A 304 9.61 3.68 -7.16
CA CYS A 304 8.49 2.88 -7.66
C CYS A 304 8.31 3.04 -9.17
N GLU A 305 7.76 2.01 -9.80
CA GLU A 305 7.41 2.00 -11.22
C GLU A 305 5.89 2.01 -11.40
N PHE A 306 5.41 2.81 -12.33
CA PHE A 306 3.99 2.95 -12.65
C PHE A 306 3.70 2.58 -14.10
N CYS A 307 2.67 1.77 -14.31
CA CYS A 307 2.03 1.51 -15.60
C CYS A 307 0.51 1.52 -15.35
N THR A 308 -0.07 2.72 -15.25
CA THR A 308 -1.44 2.92 -14.77
C THR A 308 -2.40 3.30 -15.89
N GLY A 309 -3.65 2.95 -15.72
CA GLY A 309 -4.73 3.28 -16.66
C GLY A 309 -5.32 4.68 -16.45
N ASP A 310 -4.88 5.38 -15.42
CA ASP A 310 -5.22 6.76 -15.08
C ASP A 310 -4.01 7.39 -14.35
N ASP A 311 -4.19 8.32 -13.42
CA ASP A 311 -3.10 9.00 -12.71
C ASP A 311 -2.12 8.01 -12.04
N ALA A 312 -0.82 8.23 -12.19
CA ALA A 312 0.19 7.49 -11.42
C ALA A 312 0.08 7.82 -9.93
N VAL A 313 -0.07 9.11 -9.61
CA VAL A 313 -0.27 9.63 -8.25
C VAL A 313 -1.38 10.67 -8.28
N ALA A 314 -2.41 10.50 -7.48
CA ALA A 314 -3.51 11.45 -7.37
C ALA A 314 -3.71 11.89 -5.92
N ILE A 315 -3.25 13.11 -5.61
CA ILE A 315 -3.38 13.72 -4.29
C ILE A 315 -4.79 14.30 -4.15
N LYS A 316 -5.58 13.74 -3.25
CA LYS A 316 -6.99 14.04 -3.06
C LYS A 316 -7.26 14.61 -1.65
N SER A 317 -8.30 15.42 -1.50
CA SER A 317 -8.77 15.94 -0.21
C SER A 317 -10.31 15.82 -0.13
N GLY A 318 -10.79 14.61 -0.34
CA GLY A 318 -12.21 14.26 -0.42
C GLY A 318 -12.83 14.63 -1.78
N LYS A 319 -14.11 14.33 -1.90
CA LYS A 319 -14.97 14.71 -3.04
C LYS A 319 -16.12 15.57 -2.56
N ASN A 320 -16.40 16.66 -3.28
CA ASN A 320 -17.51 17.56 -2.93
C ASN A 320 -18.90 16.88 -3.14
N PRO A 321 -19.90 17.20 -2.28
CA PRO A 321 -19.85 18.21 -1.22
C PRO A 321 -19.15 17.74 0.09
N GLU A 322 -18.95 16.45 0.29
CA GLU A 322 -18.41 15.86 1.52
C GLU A 322 -17.01 16.43 1.87
N GLY A 323 -16.13 16.57 0.87
CA GLY A 323 -14.79 17.11 1.08
C GLY A 323 -14.78 18.48 1.74
N ASN A 324 -15.69 19.37 1.33
CA ASN A 324 -15.83 20.69 1.94
C ASN A 324 -16.40 20.63 3.37
N ILE A 325 -17.29 19.68 3.65
CA ILE A 325 -17.89 19.50 4.97
C ILE A 325 -16.86 18.97 5.96
N ILE A 326 -16.14 17.93 5.57
CA ILE A 326 -15.12 17.28 6.41
C ILE A 326 -13.89 18.16 6.56
N ASN A 327 -13.52 18.91 5.51
CA ASN A 327 -12.44 19.89 5.48
C ASN A 327 -11.10 19.35 6.03
N ARG A 328 -10.72 18.15 5.61
CA ARG A 328 -9.47 17.50 6.01
C ARG A 328 -8.50 17.46 4.81
N PRO A 329 -7.58 18.43 4.69
CA PRO A 329 -6.66 18.49 3.56
C PRO A 329 -5.56 17.43 3.64
N THR A 330 -5.13 16.94 2.49
CA THR A 330 -3.92 16.13 2.36
C THR A 330 -2.68 17.01 2.51
N LYS A 331 -1.69 16.56 3.30
CA LYS A 331 -0.48 17.34 3.64
C LYS A 331 0.78 16.46 3.69
N HIS A 332 1.94 17.08 3.49
CA HIS A 332 3.25 16.43 3.64
C HIS A 332 3.39 15.17 2.78
N ILE A 333 3.08 15.32 1.49
CA ILE A 333 3.22 14.24 0.51
C ILE A 333 4.57 14.35 -0.16
N ARG A 334 5.29 13.23 -0.27
CA ARG A 334 6.61 13.13 -0.90
C ARG A 334 6.57 12.08 -2.00
N VAL A 335 6.94 12.48 -3.21
CA VAL A 335 7.05 11.60 -4.40
C VAL A 335 8.39 11.86 -5.04
N PHE A 336 9.25 10.87 -5.12
CA PHE A 336 10.57 11.03 -5.71
C PHE A 336 11.13 9.71 -6.25
N ASP A 337 12.04 9.79 -7.22
CA ASP A 337 12.70 8.65 -7.87
C ASP A 337 11.70 7.58 -8.37
N CYS A 338 10.56 8.01 -8.92
CA CYS A 338 9.54 7.16 -9.51
C CYS A 338 9.58 7.26 -11.04
N HIS A 339 9.14 6.21 -11.74
CA HIS A 339 9.15 6.11 -13.20
C HIS A 339 7.80 5.73 -13.77
#